data_508c2a5554ea0bfcc41338a7b957bdbe
#
_entry.id   508c2a5554ea0bfcc41338a7b957bdbe
#
_cell.length_a   1.000
_cell.length_b   1.000
_cell.length_c   1.000
_cell.angle_alpha   90.00
_cell.angle_beta   90.00
_cell.angle_gamma   90.00
#
_symmetry.space_group_name_H-M   'P 1'
#
loop_
_entity.id
_entity.type
_entity.pdbx_description
1 polymer ?
#
loop_
_entity_poly.entity_id
_entity_poly.type
_entity_poly.pdbx_seq_one_letter_code
_entity_poly.pdbx_strand_id
1 'polypeptide(L)'
;MKTNKTLMLGMLIFTFLLSVKAQAQEVAKPVFITVTTMYRNLEADGKDWRKTEQEYFDKVTSKNDLIIGSEILTHYYTANSAEILHVLVYKNWDDIEKSGDITDDLIKKAWPDEAARKVFFDKQRSYYMNKHSDEIYTSQPFVGSKELKTDSKNPMIVYVRKSHLSMKGEAKYYKEFNEKVTLKNPLIKAYYPHRHAWGADGREFLEAFLYDSMSDLEKSREKDDELIKAAWPKETDRKAFFDEMDKIFTGFHGDYIYHNEPTMKK
;
A
#
# COMPACT_ATOMS: atom_id res chain seq x y z
N MET A 1 26.94 -85.51 17.34
CA MET A 1 25.75 -84.76 17.41
C MET A 1 26.14 -83.25 17.53
N LYS A 2 26.04 -82.50 16.49
CA LYS A 2 26.34 -81.03 16.49
C LYS A 2 25.08 -80.31 16.10
N THR A 3 24.57 -79.51 17.03
CA THR A 3 23.40 -78.66 16.86
C THR A 3 23.83 -77.31 16.23
N ASN A 4 23.37 -77.04 15.04
CA ASN A 4 23.54 -75.74 14.39
C ASN A 4 22.46 -74.75 14.89
N LYS A 5 22.91 -73.68 15.51
CA LYS A 5 22.06 -72.54 15.84
C LYS A 5 22.09 -71.53 14.67
N THR A 6 21.01 -71.42 13.95
CA THR A 6 20.82 -70.40 12.91
C THR A 6 20.45 -69.09 13.59
N LEU A 7 21.30 -68.09 13.42
CA LEU A 7 21.09 -66.71 13.90
C LEU A 7 20.21 -65.98 12.90
N MET A 8 18.99 -65.60 13.27
CA MET A 8 18.07 -64.82 12.47
C MET A 8 18.31 -63.34 12.77
N LEU A 9 18.99 -62.66 11.85
CA LEU A 9 19.25 -61.22 11.95
C LEU A 9 18.02 -60.45 11.45
N GLY A 10 17.23 -59.93 12.38
CA GLY A 10 16.09 -59.08 12.07
C GLY A 10 16.54 -57.65 11.68
N MET A 11 16.36 -57.33 10.39
CA MET A 11 16.64 -55.98 9.86
C MET A 11 15.45 -55.08 10.18
N LEU A 12 15.55 -54.24 11.23
CA LEU A 12 14.58 -53.23 11.57
C LEU A 12 14.77 -52.05 10.60
N ILE A 13 13.90 -51.94 9.59
CA ILE A 13 13.82 -50.76 8.74
C ILE A 13 13.06 -49.68 9.52
N PHE A 14 13.80 -48.72 10.05
CA PHE A 14 13.23 -47.51 10.68
C PHE A 14 12.87 -46.53 9.57
N THR A 15 11.65 -46.59 9.06
CA THR A 15 11.09 -45.58 8.19
C THR A 15 10.85 -44.29 8.95
N PHE A 16 11.79 -43.36 8.84
CA PHE A 16 11.65 -41.98 9.34
C PHE A 16 10.70 -41.25 8.38
N LEU A 17 9.40 -41.26 8.69
CA LEU A 17 8.42 -40.40 8.07
C LEU A 17 8.70 -38.95 8.48
N LEU A 18 9.53 -38.26 7.68
CA LEU A 18 9.63 -36.82 7.71
C LEU A 18 8.28 -36.26 7.25
N SER A 19 7.38 -36.00 8.21
CA SER A 19 6.22 -35.17 8.00
C SER A 19 6.71 -33.74 7.77
N VAL A 20 6.99 -33.39 6.53
CA VAL A 20 7.10 -32.00 6.10
C VAL A 20 5.71 -31.40 6.28
N LYS A 21 5.47 -30.77 7.45
CA LYS A 21 4.37 -29.85 7.59
C LYS A 21 4.67 -28.70 6.61
N ALA A 22 4.07 -28.75 5.45
CA ALA A 22 3.93 -27.55 4.63
C ALA A 22 3.13 -26.56 5.48
N GLN A 23 3.82 -25.64 6.17
CA GLN A 23 3.18 -24.47 6.74
C GLN A 23 2.65 -23.71 5.52
N ALA A 24 1.36 -23.87 5.23
CA ALA A 24 0.67 -22.93 4.37
C ALA A 24 0.88 -21.57 5.03
N GLN A 25 1.68 -20.73 4.38
CA GLN A 25 1.91 -19.37 4.84
C GLN A 25 0.54 -18.70 4.88
N GLU A 26 0.05 -18.39 6.07
CA GLU A 26 -1.26 -17.79 6.24
C GLU A 26 -1.23 -16.45 5.50
N VAL A 27 -2.02 -16.34 4.45
CA VAL A 27 -2.11 -15.08 3.67
C VAL A 27 -2.67 -14.02 4.61
N ALA A 28 -1.93 -12.94 4.79
CA ALA A 28 -2.37 -11.83 5.64
C ALA A 28 -3.79 -11.38 5.25
N LYS A 29 -4.60 -11.08 6.26
CA LYS A 29 -5.97 -10.57 6.00
C LYS A 29 -5.89 -9.22 5.29
N PRO A 30 -6.74 -8.98 4.28
CA PRO A 30 -6.82 -7.66 3.66
C PRO A 30 -7.17 -6.59 4.70
N VAL A 31 -6.56 -5.42 4.56
CA VAL A 31 -6.91 -4.20 5.28
C VAL A 31 -7.67 -3.25 4.36
N PHE A 32 -8.43 -2.32 4.95
CA PHE A 32 -9.17 -1.31 4.21
C PHE A 32 -8.41 0.01 4.22
N ILE A 33 -8.41 0.69 3.10
CA ILE A 33 -7.73 1.96 2.90
C ILE A 33 -8.76 2.98 2.41
N THR A 34 -9.02 4.02 3.20
CA THR A 34 -9.78 5.17 2.74
C THR A 34 -8.85 6.19 2.13
N VAL A 35 -9.20 6.72 0.97
CA VAL A 35 -8.48 7.78 0.29
C VAL A 35 -9.44 8.94 0.07
N THR A 36 -9.23 10.01 0.81
CA THR A 36 -9.96 11.27 0.60
C THR A 36 -9.07 12.19 -0.23
N THR A 37 -9.51 12.46 -1.46
CA THR A 37 -8.87 13.47 -2.31
C THR A 37 -9.43 14.84 -1.97
N MET A 38 -8.59 15.73 -1.49
CA MET A 38 -8.90 17.11 -1.16
C MET A 38 -8.12 18.07 -2.06
N TYR A 39 -8.54 19.33 -2.09
CA TYR A 39 -7.86 20.37 -2.87
C TYR A 39 -7.51 21.54 -1.97
N ARG A 40 -6.23 21.88 -1.95
CA ARG A 40 -5.75 23.03 -1.17
C ARG A 40 -6.23 24.36 -1.76
N ASN A 41 -6.49 25.30 -0.90
CA ASN A 41 -6.51 26.71 -1.26
C ASN A 41 -5.06 27.20 -1.41
N LEU A 42 -4.60 27.37 -2.66
CA LEU A 42 -3.20 27.76 -2.95
C LEU A 42 -2.88 29.22 -2.57
N GLU A 43 -3.89 30.03 -2.27
CA GLU A 43 -3.71 31.39 -1.75
C GLU A 43 -3.41 31.40 -0.25
N ALA A 44 -3.67 30.30 0.47
CA ALA A 44 -3.36 30.15 1.88
C ALA A 44 -1.87 29.82 2.12
N ASP A 45 -1.33 30.26 3.27
CA ASP A 45 0.05 29.98 3.66
C ASP A 45 0.31 28.47 3.84
N GLY A 46 1.18 27.90 3.02
CA GLY A 46 1.47 26.48 3.05
C GLY A 46 2.26 26.01 4.29
N LYS A 47 3.00 26.90 4.97
CA LYS A 47 3.69 26.55 6.22
C LYS A 47 2.71 26.51 7.39
N ASP A 48 1.78 27.44 7.41
CA ASP A 48 0.73 27.47 8.42
C ASP A 48 -0.24 26.30 8.26
N TRP A 49 -0.55 25.88 7.01
CA TRP A 49 -1.26 24.65 6.71
C TRP A 49 -0.58 23.43 7.34
N ARG A 50 0.71 23.20 7.06
CA ARG A 50 1.45 22.06 7.62
C ARG A 50 1.44 22.05 9.14
N LYS A 51 1.60 23.20 9.76
CA LYS A 51 1.56 23.32 11.23
C LYS A 51 0.19 22.94 11.79
N THR A 52 -0.88 23.37 11.14
CA THR A 52 -2.26 23.07 11.56
C THR A 52 -2.58 21.59 11.39
N GLU A 53 -2.19 20.99 10.25
CA GLU A 53 -2.38 19.56 10.03
C GLU A 53 -1.52 18.70 10.96
N GLN A 54 -0.28 19.12 11.27
CA GLN A 54 0.55 18.45 12.25
C GLN A 54 -0.10 18.45 13.65
N GLU A 55 -0.67 19.58 14.04
CA GLU A 55 -1.38 19.67 15.32
C GLU A 55 -2.59 18.73 15.37
N TYR A 56 -3.36 18.66 14.29
CA TYR A 56 -4.47 17.71 14.18
C TYR A 56 -4.00 16.26 14.20
N PHE A 57 -2.96 15.94 13.44
CA PHE A 57 -2.36 14.62 13.42
C PHE A 57 -1.91 14.19 14.82
N ASP A 58 -1.15 15.02 15.52
CA ASP A 58 -0.57 14.71 16.84
C ASP A 58 -1.65 14.49 17.91
N LYS A 59 -2.75 15.28 17.84
CA LYS A 59 -3.80 15.26 18.85
C LYS A 59 -4.93 14.27 18.56
N VAL A 60 -5.16 13.94 17.27
CA VAL A 60 -6.33 13.17 16.84
C VAL A 60 -5.91 11.92 16.07
N THR A 61 -5.39 12.07 14.85
CA THR A 61 -5.14 10.92 13.97
C THR A 61 -4.18 9.91 14.58
N SER A 62 -3.06 10.37 15.16
CA SER A 62 -2.07 9.50 15.81
C SER A 62 -2.60 8.80 17.06
N LYS A 63 -3.66 9.33 17.69
CA LYS A 63 -4.27 8.80 18.93
C LYS A 63 -5.46 7.89 18.67
N ASN A 64 -5.97 7.84 17.45
CA ASN A 64 -7.07 6.95 17.12
C ASN A 64 -6.53 5.53 16.84
N ASP A 65 -6.72 4.60 17.78
CA ASP A 65 -6.16 3.25 17.72
C ASP A 65 -6.79 2.37 16.63
N LEU A 66 -7.95 2.75 16.08
CA LEU A 66 -8.56 2.06 14.94
C LEU A 66 -7.89 2.42 13.62
N ILE A 67 -7.21 3.56 13.54
CA ILE A 67 -6.37 3.93 12.40
C ILE A 67 -5.01 3.25 12.59
N ILE A 68 -4.75 2.20 11.82
CA ILE A 68 -3.50 1.41 11.91
C ILE A 68 -2.39 1.94 10.99
N GLY A 69 -2.71 2.84 10.09
CA GLY A 69 -1.78 3.54 9.21
C GLY A 69 -2.41 4.82 8.68
N SER A 70 -1.61 5.84 8.47
CA SER A 70 -2.05 7.08 7.84
C SER A 70 -0.93 7.73 7.05
N GLU A 71 -1.29 8.45 5.98
CA GLU A 71 -0.35 9.19 5.15
C GLU A 71 -1.06 10.43 4.58
N ILE A 72 -0.34 11.55 4.48
CA ILE A 72 -0.76 12.71 3.68
C ILE A 72 0.17 12.82 2.49
N LEU A 73 -0.41 12.82 1.29
CA LEU A 73 0.32 12.93 0.03
C LEU A 73 -0.01 14.28 -0.62
N THR A 74 1.01 15.03 -0.97
CA THR A 74 0.89 16.34 -1.61
C THR A 74 1.31 16.26 -3.07
N HIS A 75 0.65 17.03 -3.92
CA HIS A 75 0.96 17.13 -5.34
C HIS A 75 2.47 17.31 -5.60
N TYR A 76 3.00 16.54 -6.57
CA TYR A 76 4.28 16.78 -7.22
C TYR A 76 4.13 16.78 -8.74
N TYR A 77 3.66 15.67 -9.35
CA TYR A 77 3.21 15.60 -10.74
C TYR A 77 1.87 14.88 -10.79
N THR A 78 0.77 15.65 -10.72
CA THR A 78 -0.61 15.19 -10.84
C THR A 78 -1.39 16.16 -11.74
N ALA A 79 -2.61 15.80 -12.12
CA ALA A 79 -3.44 16.63 -12.98
C ALA A 79 -3.84 17.98 -12.35
N ASN A 80 -3.81 18.09 -11.01
CA ASN A 80 -4.20 19.29 -10.28
C ASN A 80 -3.17 19.63 -9.19
N SER A 81 -2.53 20.78 -9.31
CA SER A 81 -1.50 21.23 -8.36
C SER A 81 -2.01 21.51 -6.93
N ALA A 82 -3.30 21.62 -6.76
CA ALA A 82 -3.93 21.79 -5.44
C ALA A 82 -4.23 20.45 -4.74
N GLU A 83 -4.06 19.31 -5.43
CA GLU A 83 -4.48 18.00 -4.94
C GLU A 83 -3.67 17.53 -3.73
N ILE A 84 -4.38 17.01 -2.75
CA ILE A 84 -3.83 16.32 -1.58
C ILE A 84 -4.64 15.04 -1.38
N LEU A 85 -3.96 13.95 -1.05
CA LEU A 85 -4.61 12.72 -0.61
C LEU A 85 -4.41 12.55 0.90
N HIS A 86 -5.51 12.35 1.61
CA HIS A 86 -5.53 11.85 2.98
C HIS A 86 -5.81 10.36 2.93
N VAL A 87 -4.84 9.56 3.33
CA VAL A 87 -4.90 8.10 3.31
C VAL A 87 -4.97 7.59 4.74
N LEU A 88 -5.98 6.78 5.05
CA LEU A 88 -6.11 6.11 6.35
C LEU A 88 -6.29 4.61 6.15
N VAL A 89 -5.70 3.82 7.03
CA VAL A 89 -5.71 2.35 6.95
C VAL A 89 -6.41 1.77 8.17
N TYR A 90 -7.29 0.80 7.95
CA TYR A 90 -8.12 0.15 8.96
C TYR A 90 -8.04 -1.38 8.84
N LYS A 91 -8.16 -2.10 9.95
CA LYS A 91 -8.13 -3.57 9.96
C LYS A 91 -9.34 -4.21 9.29
N ASN A 92 -10.50 -3.58 9.40
CA ASN A 92 -11.77 -4.09 8.89
C ASN A 92 -12.74 -2.95 8.63
N TRP A 93 -13.89 -3.26 8.04
CA TRP A 93 -14.93 -2.31 7.68
C TRP A 93 -15.53 -1.60 8.90
N ASP A 94 -15.80 -2.35 9.98
CA ASP A 94 -16.36 -1.80 11.21
C ASP A 94 -15.47 -0.72 11.84
N ASP A 95 -14.15 -0.86 11.71
CA ASP A 95 -13.19 0.12 12.24
C ASP A 95 -13.29 1.46 11.51
N ILE A 96 -13.67 1.49 10.23
CA ILE A 96 -13.90 2.74 9.48
C ILE A 96 -15.04 3.52 10.14
N GLU A 97 -16.17 2.86 10.38
CA GLU A 97 -17.36 3.49 10.95
C GLU A 97 -17.12 3.94 12.39
N LYS A 98 -16.61 3.04 13.24
CA LYS A 98 -16.33 3.34 14.65
C LYS A 98 -15.22 4.37 14.86
N SER A 99 -14.29 4.49 13.90
CA SER A 99 -13.21 5.47 13.94
C SER A 99 -13.74 6.91 13.95
N GLY A 100 -14.90 7.17 13.35
CA GLY A 100 -15.56 8.47 13.39
C GLY A 100 -15.88 8.92 14.83
N ASP A 101 -16.54 8.04 15.59
CA ASP A 101 -16.92 8.33 16.98
C ASP A 101 -15.68 8.59 17.88
N ILE A 102 -14.64 7.76 17.71
CA ILE A 102 -13.37 7.95 18.45
C ILE A 102 -12.71 9.27 18.06
N THR A 103 -12.72 9.61 16.77
CA THR A 103 -12.18 10.88 16.26
C THR A 103 -12.90 12.07 16.90
N ASP A 104 -14.23 12.05 16.99
CA ASP A 104 -15.04 13.09 17.60
C ASP A 104 -14.71 13.26 19.10
N ASP A 105 -14.51 12.18 19.82
CA ASP A 105 -14.15 12.23 21.24
C ASP A 105 -12.72 12.75 21.43
N LEU A 106 -11.77 12.35 20.58
CA LEU A 106 -10.41 12.89 20.57
C LEU A 106 -10.38 14.38 20.26
N ILE A 107 -11.21 14.85 19.33
CA ILE A 107 -11.36 16.26 19.00
C ILE A 107 -11.86 17.05 20.21
N LYS A 108 -12.91 16.58 20.88
CA LYS A 108 -13.44 17.23 22.11
C LYS A 108 -12.41 17.27 23.23
N LYS A 109 -11.61 16.20 23.36
CA LYS A 109 -10.53 16.12 24.35
C LYS A 109 -9.37 17.06 24.01
N ALA A 110 -9.01 17.18 22.73
CA ALA A 110 -7.89 18.01 22.26
C ALA A 110 -8.23 19.51 22.36
N TRP A 111 -9.47 19.88 22.10
CA TRP A 111 -9.99 21.24 22.19
C TRP A 111 -11.30 21.25 23.01
N PRO A 112 -11.21 21.20 24.35
CA PRO A 112 -12.39 21.11 25.21
C PRO A 112 -13.25 22.38 25.18
N ASP A 113 -12.65 23.57 25.01
CA ASP A 113 -13.37 24.82 24.80
C ASP A 113 -13.97 24.86 23.40
N GLU A 114 -15.29 25.05 23.30
CA GLU A 114 -16.02 25.02 22.05
C GLU A 114 -15.63 26.17 21.10
N ALA A 115 -15.38 27.36 21.66
CA ALA A 115 -14.98 28.49 20.85
C ALA A 115 -13.58 28.32 20.28
N ALA A 116 -12.63 27.84 21.08
CA ALA A 116 -11.27 27.50 20.61
C ALA A 116 -11.30 26.37 19.55
N ARG A 117 -12.13 25.35 19.77
CA ARG A 117 -12.33 24.27 18.82
C ARG A 117 -12.87 24.81 17.49
N LYS A 118 -13.89 25.66 17.53
CA LYS A 118 -14.44 26.31 16.33
C LYS A 118 -13.38 27.11 15.58
N VAL A 119 -12.58 27.90 16.28
CA VAL A 119 -11.48 28.70 15.69
C VAL A 119 -10.46 27.79 14.98
N PHE A 120 -10.08 26.68 15.62
CA PHE A 120 -9.14 25.73 15.03
C PHE A 120 -9.69 25.13 13.72
N PHE A 121 -10.93 24.63 13.72
CA PHE A 121 -11.52 24.01 12.54
C PHE A 121 -11.94 25.00 11.46
N ASP A 122 -12.30 26.23 11.80
CA ASP A 122 -12.51 27.28 10.81
C ASP A 122 -11.20 27.64 10.10
N LYS A 123 -10.10 27.69 10.85
CA LYS A 123 -8.76 27.88 10.31
C LYS A 123 -8.36 26.71 9.42
N GLN A 124 -8.48 25.46 9.88
CA GLN A 124 -8.15 24.27 9.11
C GLN A 124 -8.93 24.23 7.78
N ARG A 125 -10.24 24.46 7.82
CA ARG A 125 -11.09 24.53 6.62
C ARG A 125 -10.66 25.59 5.62
N SER A 126 -10.14 26.72 6.07
CA SER A 126 -9.72 27.81 5.18
C SER A 126 -8.57 27.41 4.23
N TYR A 127 -7.84 26.34 4.57
CA TYR A 127 -6.78 25.80 3.71
C TYR A 127 -7.26 24.93 2.56
N TYR A 128 -8.55 24.59 2.53
CA TYR A 128 -9.11 23.67 1.55
C TYR A 128 -10.23 24.32 0.74
N MET A 129 -10.37 23.88 -0.48
CA MET A 129 -11.54 24.17 -1.32
C MET A 129 -12.72 23.34 -0.81
N ASN A 130 -13.94 23.82 -1.04
CA ASN A 130 -15.16 23.06 -0.72
C ASN A 130 -15.44 21.98 -1.78
N LYS A 131 -14.48 21.07 -1.97
CA LYS A 131 -14.55 19.96 -2.91
C LYS A 131 -13.65 18.82 -2.41
N HIS A 132 -14.21 17.62 -2.35
CA HIS A 132 -13.45 16.39 -2.10
C HIS A 132 -14.11 15.21 -2.81
N SER A 133 -13.41 14.10 -2.89
CA SER A 133 -13.95 12.79 -3.24
C SER A 133 -13.38 11.73 -2.30
N ASP A 134 -14.15 10.67 -2.06
CA ASP A 134 -13.80 9.59 -1.16
C ASP A 134 -13.85 8.26 -1.88
N GLU A 135 -12.81 7.45 -1.68
CA GLU A 135 -12.72 6.10 -2.21
C GLU A 135 -12.22 5.14 -1.13
N ILE A 136 -12.66 3.90 -1.20
CA ILE A 136 -12.20 2.84 -0.30
C ILE A 136 -11.60 1.73 -1.15
N TYR A 137 -10.40 1.32 -0.75
CA TYR A 137 -9.67 0.20 -1.35
C TYR A 137 -9.45 -0.91 -0.33
N THR A 138 -9.15 -2.10 -0.83
CA THR A 138 -8.62 -3.21 -0.02
C THR A 138 -7.21 -3.54 -0.46
N SER A 139 -6.33 -3.80 0.50
CA SER A 139 -4.99 -4.31 0.19
C SER A 139 -5.08 -5.68 -0.49
N GLN A 140 -4.07 -6.00 -1.29
CA GLN A 140 -4.01 -7.26 -2.05
C GLN A 140 -2.83 -8.14 -1.59
N PRO A 141 -2.90 -8.73 -0.39
CA PRO A 141 -1.78 -9.51 0.17
C PRO A 141 -1.43 -10.73 -0.68
N PHE A 142 -2.38 -11.23 -1.50
CA PHE A 142 -2.14 -12.34 -2.41
C PHE A 142 -1.06 -12.04 -3.45
N VAL A 143 -1.02 -10.81 -3.98
CA VAL A 143 -0.01 -10.41 -4.97
C VAL A 143 1.29 -9.93 -4.35
N GLY A 144 1.35 -9.83 -3.03
CA GLY A 144 2.52 -9.40 -2.27
C GLY A 144 2.61 -7.89 -2.10
N SER A 145 3.20 -7.47 -0.99
CA SER A 145 3.54 -6.08 -0.68
C SER A 145 4.98 -5.98 -0.19
N LYS A 146 5.51 -4.78 -0.15
CA LYS A 146 6.83 -4.47 0.41
C LYS A 146 6.68 -3.34 1.40
N GLU A 147 6.80 -3.68 2.68
CA GLU A 147 6.68 -2.70 3.75
C GLU A 147 7.87 -1.74 3.80
N LEU A 148 7.60 -0.48 4.11
CA LEU A 148 8.64 0.52 4.33
C LEU A 148 9.43 0.17 5.59
N LYS A 149 10.73 -0.09 5.43
CA LYS A 149 11.61 -0.54 6.53
C LYS A 149 12.23 0.60 7.33
N THR A 150 12.20 1.83 6.79
CA THR A 150 12.87 2.97 7.40
C THR A 150 11.93 4.15 7.54
N ASP A 151 11.92 4.77 8.72
CA ASP A 151 11.27 6.06 8.92
C ASP A 151 12.15 7.17 8.34
N SER A 152 11.93 7.51 7.07
CA SER A 152 12.55 8.70 6.49
C SER A 152 11.90 9.94 7.12
N LYS A 153 12.75 10.85 7.61
CA LYS A 153 12.32 12.20 8.01
C LYS A 153 12.23 13.17 6.82
N ASN A 154 12.73 12.73 5.67
CA ASN A 154 12.66 13.50 4.43
C ASN A 154 11.46 13.03 3.61
N PRO A 155 10.81 13.92 2.87
CA PRO A 155 9.75 13.54 1.94
C PRO A 155 10.27 12.50 0.93
N MET A 156 9.47 11.47 0.70
CA MET A 156 9.71 10.45 -0.31
C MET A 156 8.85 10.73 -1.54
N ILE A 157 9.28 10.21 -2.67
CA ILE A 157 8.46 10.14 -3.88
C ILE A 157 7.48 8.97 -3.73
N VAL A 158 6.19 9.26 -3.85
CA VAL A 158 5.13 8.26 -3.91
C VAL A 158 4.55 8.26 -5.32
N TYR A 159 4.92 7.25 -6.09
CA TYR A 159 4.34 7.03 -7.41
C TYR A 159 3.08 6.18 -7.25
N VAL A 160 1.96 6.71 -7.70
CA VAL A 160 0.67 6.03 -7.68
C VAL A 160 0.25 5.74 -9.11
N ARG A 161 0.03 4.46 -9.41
CA ARG A 161 -0.54 4.01 -10.66
C ARG A 161 -1.96 3.51 -10.43
N LYS A 162 -2.91 4.05 -11.16
CA LYS A 162 -4.30 3.60 -11.20
C LYS A 162 -4.57 2.93 -12.54
N SER A 163 -4.82 1.64 -12.54
CA SER A 163 -5.07 0.84 -13.76
C SER A 163 -6.49 0.25 -13.73
N HIS A 164 -7.06 -0.04 -14.89
CA HIS A 164 -8.35 -0.73 -14.96
C HIS A 164 -8.17 -2.22 -15.23
N LEU A 165 -8.74 -3.05 -14.36
CA LEU A 165 -8.79 -4.50 -14.53
C LEU A 165 -9.68 -4.88 -15.73
N SER A 166 -9.23 -5.82 -16.55
CA SER A 166 -9.98 -6.32 -17.71
C SER A 166 -10.91 -7.49 -17.41
N MET A 167 -10.76 -8.12 -16.25
CA MET A 167 -11.45 -9.36 -15.84
C MET A 167 -11.16 -10.58 -16.74
N LYS A 168 -10.15 -10.52 -17.62
CA LYS A 168 -9.77 -11.60 -18.55
C LYS A 168 -8.49 -12.33 -18.15
N GLY A 169 -7.59 -11.66 -17.42
CA GLY A 169 -6.31 -12.21 -17.03
C GLY A 169 -6.38 -12.99 -15.72
N GLU A 170 -5.37 -13.83 -15.50
CA GLU A 170 -5.23 -14.60 -14.28
C GLU A 170 -4.28 -13.90 -13.30
N ALA A 171 -4.72 -13.64 -12.08
CA ALA A 171 -3.95 -12.96 -11.03
C ALA A 171 -2.60 -13.63 -10.70
N LYS A 172 -2.43 -14.95 -11.01
CA LYS A 172 -1.17 -15.66 -10.79
C LYS A 172 0.02 -15.06 -11.54
N TYR A 173 -0.20 -14.54 -12.78
CA TYR A 173 0.87 -13.90 -13.57
C TYR A 173 1.29 -12.58 -12.94
N TYR A 174 0.34 -11.81 -12.45
CA TYR A 174 0.64 -10.57 -11.74
C TYR A 174 1.40 -10.83 -10.43
N LYS A 175 0.98 -11.86 -9.67
CA LYS A 175 1.70 -12.31 -8.47
C LYS A 175 3.12 -12.72 -8.80
N GLU A 176 3.31 -13.53 -9.84
CA GLU A 176 4.64 -13.99 -10.28
C GLU A 176 5.54 -12.83 -10.71
N PHE A 177 4.98 -11.84 -11.44
CA PHE A 177 5.70 -10.61 -11.80
C PHE A 177 6.18 -9.87 -10.56
N ASN A 178 5.27 -9.63 -9.60
CA ASN A 178 5.62 -8.95 -8.36
C ASN A 178 6.71 -9.67 -7.58
N GLU A 179 6.61 -10.99 -7.42
CA GLU A 179 7.59 -11.78 -6.68
C GLU A 179 8.98 -11.78 -7.35
N LYS A 180 9.03 -11.75 -8.67
CA LYS A 180 10.29 -11.84 -9.42
C LYS A 180 10.89 -10.48 -9.76
N VAL A 181 10.08 -9.44 -9.90
CA VAL A 181 10.49 -8.11 -10.36
C VAL A 181 10.25 -7.07 -9.27
N THR A 182 9.01 -6.67 -9.03
CA THR A 182 8.67 -5.53 -8.16
C THR A 182 9.27 -5.65 -6.76
N LEU A 183 9.09 -6.79 -6.10
CA LEU A 183 9.58 -7.02 -4.73
C LEU A 183 11.10 -7.22 -4.68
N LYS A 184 11.74 -7.55 -5.81
CA LYS A 184 13.20 -7.73 -5.93
C LYS A 184 13.91 -6.43 -6.28
N ASN A 185 13.19 -5.43 -6.79
CA ASN A 185 13.80 -4.16 -7.15
C ASN A 185 14.25 -3.40 -5.87
N PRO A 186 15.56 -3.16 -5.68
CA PRO A 186 16.07 -2.52 -4.46
C PRO A 186 15.77 -1.02 -4.39
N LEU A 187 15.44 -0.38 -5.54
CA LEU A 187 15.11 1.04 -5.60
C LEU A 187 13.67 1.31 -5.12
N ILE A 188 12.77 0.33 -5.23
CA ILE A 188 11.43 0.40 -4.63
C ILE A 188 11.58 0.18 -3.13
N LYS A 189 11.32 1.21 -2.33
CA LYS A 189 11.43 1.16 -0.85
C LYS A 189 10.21 0.53 -0.21
N ALA A 190 9.03 0.83 -0.76
CA ALA A 190 7.77 0.18 -0.39
C ALA A 190 6.88 0.01 -1.61
N TYR A 191 5.98 -0.98 -1.54
CA TYR A 191 5.02 -1.28 -2.60
C TYR A 191 3.72 -1.80 -1.99
N TYR A 192 2.62 -1.15 -2.34
CA TYR A 192 1.30 -1.45 -1.80
C TYR A 192 0.28 -1.57 -2.94
N PRO A 193 -0.13 -2.79 -3.32
CA PRO A 193 -1.19 -3.02 -4.30
C PRO A 193 -2.56 -3.00 -3.61
N HIS A 194 -3.52 -2.30 -4.22
CA HIS A 194 -4.87 -2.13 -3.71
C HIS A 194 -5.89 -2.39 -4.82
N ARG A 195 -7.04 -2.92 -4.44
CA ARG A 195 -8.19 -3.06 -5.33
C ARG A 195 -9.33 -2.19 -4.81
N HIS A 196 -10.02 -1.54 -5.73
CA HIS A 196 -11.22 -0.79 -5.42
C HIS A 196 -12.25 -1.63 -4.65
N ALA A 197 -12.76 -1.09 -3.56
CA ALA A 197 -13.84 -1.67 -2.76
C ALA A 197 -15.12 -0.84 -2.87
N TRP A 198 -14.98 0.49 -2.82
CA TRP A 198 -16.08 1.44 -2.90
C TRP A 198 -15.63 2.79 -3.46
N GLY A 199 -16.45 3.43 -4.31
CA GLY A 199 -16.17 4.71 -4.97
C GLY A 199 -16.61 4.73 -6.44
N ALA A 200 -15.91 5.52 -7.27
CA ALA A 200 -16.37 5.85 -8.63
C ALA A 200 -16.20 4.70 -9.64
N ASP A 201 -15.10 3.95 -9.62
CA ASP A 201 -14.81 2.93 -10.64
C ASP A 201 -14.40 1.58 -10.03
N GLY A 202 -15.32 0.62 -10.03
CA GLY A 202 -15.11 -0.74 -9.51
C GLY A 202 -14.04 -1.57 -10.23
N ARG A 203 -13.49 -1.10 -11.35
CA ARG A 203 -12.39 -1.76 -12.09
C ARG A 203 -11.02 -1.28 -11.64
N GLU A 204 -10.95 -0.22 -10.83
CA GLU A 204 -9.69 0.39 -10.47
C GLU A 204 -8.83 -0.52 -9.61
N PHE A 205 -7.58 -0.64 -10.03
CA PHE A 205 -6.49 -1.27 -9.30
C PHE A 205 -5.42 -0.21 -9.09
N LEU A 206 -5.13 0.09 -7.82
CA LEU A 206 -4.19 1.12 -7.42
C LEU A 206 -2.92 0.49 -6.90
N GLU A 207 -1.79 0.96 -7.39
CA GLU A 207 -0.45 0.59 -6.91
C GLU A 207 0.24 1.83 -6.38
N ALA A 208 0.78 1.76 -5.16
CA ALA A 208 1.61 2.81 -4.60
C ALA A 208 3.04 2.31 -4.43
N PHE A 209 3.99 3.01 -5.04
CA PHE A 209 5.43 2.74 -4.97
C PHE A 209 6.14 3.91 -4.30
N LEU A 210 7.00 3.62 -3.34
CA LEU A 210 7.79 4.62 -2.64
C LEU A 210 9.25 4.55 -3.07
N TYR A 211 9.82 5.72 -3.34
CA TYR A 211 11.23 5.91 -3.73
C TYR A 211 11.87 7.03 -2.92
N ASP A 212 13.19 6.96 -2.73
CA ASP A 212 13.94 8.04 -2.06
C ASP A 212 14.02 9.30 -2.93
N SER A 213 13.98 9.16 -4.27
CA SER A 213 14.10 10.28 -5.22
C SER A 213 13.46 9.98 -6.58
N MET A 214 13.24 11.04 -7.38
CA MET A 214 12.85 10.90 -8.79
C MET A 214 13.88 10.15 -9.63
N SER A 215 15.17 10.29 -9.32
CA SER A 215 16.24 9.54 -9.99
C SER A 215 16.10 8.02 -9.73
N ASP A 216 15.68 7.64 -8.51
CA ASP A 216 15.46 6.23 -8.19
C ASP A 216 14.22 5.68 -8.89
N LEU A 217 13.17 6.48 -9.03
CA LEU A 217 11.99 6.12 -9.83
C LEU A 217 12.37 5.86 -11.29
N GLU A 218 13.21 6.72 -11.89
CA GLU A 218 13.67 6.58 -13.28
C GLU A 218 14.54 5.32 -13.44
N LYS A 219 15.57 5.17 -12.61
CA LYS A 219 16.46 4.01 -12.62
C LYS A 219 15.77 2.70 -12.27
N SER A 220 14.66 2.77 -11.53
CA SER A 220 13.87 1.61 -11.18
C SER A 220 13.35 0.87 -12.42
N ARG A 221 13.04 1.59 -13.50
CA ARG A 221 12.59 0.99 -14.77
C ARG A 221 13.71 0.17 -15.44
N GLU A 222 14.93 0.70 -15.46
CA GLU A 222 16.09 -0.03 -15.98
C GLU A 222 16.35 -1.30 -15.14
N LYS A 223 16.18 -1.17 -13.82
CA LYS A 223 16.34 -2.31 -12.90
C LYS A 223 15.25 -3.36 -13.10
N ASP A 224 14.03 -2.96 -13.36
CA ASP A 224 12.94 -3.88 -13.70
C ASP A 224 13.27 -4.66 -14.98
N ASP A 225 13.80 -4.00 -16.02
CA ASP A 225 14.23 -4.65 -17.26
C ASP A 225 15.31 -5.74 -17.04
N GLU A 226 16.30 -5.45 -16.17
CA GLU A 226 17.30 -6.43 -15.76
C GLU A 226 16.67 -7.64 -15.04
N LEU A 227 15.77 -7.39 -14.09
CA LEU A 227 15.08 -8.41 -13.32
C LEU A 227 14.16 -9.26 -14.21
N ILE A 228 13.46 -8.64 -15.17
CA ILE A 228 12.63 -9.32 -16.18
C ILE A 228 13.49 -10.28 -17.02
N LYS A 229 14.63 -9.81 -17.55
CA LYS A 229 15.54 -10.65 -18.33
C LYS A 229 16.11 -11.80 -17.50
N ALA A 230 16.38 -11.57 -16.22
CA ALA A 230 16.86 -12.61 -15.30
C ALA A 230 15.76 -13.62 -14.96
N ALA A 231 14.52 -13.16 -14.75
CA ALA A 231 13.38 -14.02 -14.40
C ALA A 231 12.93 -14.91 -15.58
N TRP A 232 12.97 -14.36 -16.79
CA TRP A 232 12.58 -15.04 -18.04
C TRP A 232 13.68 -14.85 -19.09
N PRO A 233 14.79 -15.63 -19.02
CA PRO A 233 15.96 -15.43 -19.88
C PRO A 233 15.70 -15.73 -21.36
N LYS A 234 14.82 -16.69 -21.65
CA LYS A 234 14.43 -16.98 -23.03
C LYS A 234 13.38 -16.00 -23.50
N GLU A 235 13.61 -15.40 -24.66
CA GLU A 235 12.70 -14.41 -25.24
C GLU A 235 11.29 -14.96 -25.49
N THR A 236 11.20 -16.22 -25.95
CA THR A 236 9.92 -16.90 -26.19
C THR A 236 9.10 -17.06 -24.91
N ASP A 237 9.74 -17.45 -23.79
CA ASP A 237 9.07 -17.63 -22.51
C ASP A 237 8.64 -16.29 -21.93
N ARG A 238 9.51 -15.27 -22.07
CA ARG A 238 9.22 -13.89 -21.67
C ARG A 238 8.02 -13.32 -22.44
N LYS A 239 8.01 -13.49 -23.77
CA LYS A 239 6.87 -13.06 -24.59
C LYS A 239 5.58 -13.75 -24.16
N ALA A 240 5.59 -15.06 -24.02
CA ALA A 240 4.41 -15.81 -23.58
C ALA A 240 3.90 -15.36 -22.21
N PHE A 241 4.80 -15.06 -21.27
CA PHE A 241 4.44 -14.54 -19.97
C PHE A 241 3.74 -13.16 -20.08
N PHE A 242 4.30 -12.23 -20.84
CA PHE A 242 3.73 -10.90 -21.02
C PHE A 242 2.43 -10.91 -21.84
N ASP A 243 2.27 -11.83 -22.80
CA ASP A 243 1.00 -12.04 -23.51
C ASP A 243 -0.15 -12.43 -22.55
N GLU A 244 0.16 -13.09 -21.41
CA GLU A 244 -0.80 -13.37 -20.34
C GLU A 244 -0.98 -12.16 -19.38
N MET A 245 0.11 -11.46 -19.04
CA MET A 245 0.07 -10.25 -18.21
C MET A 245 -0.81 -9.15 -18.83
N ASP A 246 -0.70 -8.95 -20.15
CA ASP A 246 -1.47 -7.95 -20.91
C ASP A 246 -2.98 -8.17 -20.86
N LYS A 247 -3.43 -9.40 -20.52
CA LYS A 247 -4.85 -9.69 -20.34
C LYS A 247 -5.42 -9.19 -19.02
N ILE A 248 -4.57 -8.85 -18.04
CA ILE A 248 -5.00 -8.48 -16.68
C ILE A 248 -5.61 -7.07 -16.65
N PHE A 249 -5.01 -6.15 -17.42
CA PHE A 249 -5.43 -4.76 -17.49
C PHE A 249 -5.96 -4.40 -18.87
N THR A 250 -6.80 -3.37 -18.93
CA THR A 250 -7.37 -2.88 -20.19
C THR A 250 -6.40 -2.03 -21.02
N GLY A 251 -5.22 -1.71 -20.47
CA GLY A 251 -4.28 -0.73 -21.02
C GLY A 251 -4.59 0.72 -20.61
N PHE A 252 -5.79 1.00 -20.07
CA PHE A 252 -6.08 2.31 -19.49
C PHE A 252 -5.45 2.42 -18.10
N HIS A 253 -4.65 3.48 -17.89
CA HIS A 253 -4.07 3.80 -16.60
C HIS A 253 -3.81 5.30 -16.47
N GLY A 254 -3.69 5.76 -15.21
CA GLY A 254 -3.19 7.07 -14.85
C GLY A 254 -1.97 6.93 -13.94
N ASP A 255 -1.00 7.80 -14.14
CA ASP A 255 0.25 7.84 -13.37
C ASP A 255 0.33 9.19 -12.63
N TYR A 256 0.49 9.13 -11.31
CA TYR A 256 0.50 10.29 -10.43
C TYR A 256 1.72 10.23 -9.52
N ILE A 257 2.36 11.36 -9.29
CA ILE A 257 3.51 11.44 -8.41
C ILE A 257 3.24 12.46 -7.32
N TYR A 258 3.43 12.02 -6.08
CA TYR A 258 3.24 12.82 -4.87
C TYR A 258 4.55 12.88 -4.05
N HIS A 259 4.61 13.84 -3.13
CA HIS A 259 5.45 13.76 -1.95
C HIS A 259 4.60 13.37 -0.75
N ASN A 260 5.13 12.53 0.12
CA ASN A 260 4.49 12.33 1.41
C ASN A 260 4.89 13.43 2.41
N GLU A 261 4.08 13.60 3.46
CA GLU A 261 4.39 14.45 4.61
C GLU A 261 4.94 13.56 5.75
N PRO A 262 6.26 13.42 5.88
CA PRO A 262 6.89 12.35 6.66
C PRO A 262 6.65 12.43 8.17
N THR A 263 6.25 13.61 8.68
CA THR A 263 5.93 13.81 10.10
C THR A 263 4.46 13.54 10.44
N MET A 264 3.59 13.40 9.44
CA MET A 264 2.15 13.19 9.57
C MET A 264 1.74 11.81 9.07
N LYS A 265 2.52 10.79 9.45
CA LYS A 265 2.23 9.38 9.13
C LYS A 265 2.18 8.52 10.39
N LYS A 266 1.40 7.44 10.30
CA LYS A 266 1.26 6.42 11.34
C LYS A 266 1.58 5.05 10.79
#